data_b7aaee4ea431ddd2ad2138741ec307d8
#
_entry.id   b7aaee4ea431ddd2ad2138741ec307d8
#
_cell.length_a   1.000
_cell.length_b   1.000
_cell.length_c   1.000
_cell.angle_alpha   90.00
_cell.angle_beta   90.00
_cell.angle_gamma   90.00
#
_symmetry.space_group_name_H-M   'P 1'
#
loop_
_entity.id
_entity.type
_entity.pdbx_description
1 polymer ?
#
loop_
_entity_poly.entity_id
_entity_poly.type
_entity_poly.pdbx_seq_one_letter_code
_entity_poly.pdbx_strand_id
1 'polypeptide(L)'
;MQFLENLIQSISAHILPTACIACQRFQDESICTSCLNTLENNSLIYYECCYQCGIPLQVQELPNKQCSYCKQCSPLFDETYCLDRYDGILQTALHQLKYQKRIAFVHGLAKAWNHIQSAQLVSDDADYILPVPLSPEKLLTRGFNQSWEIARRIRLNMHTHKSPFILKRHHHSNHQAGSNMVTRQVAIREMFYIDAQYNKSLQGKSVIIFDDVMTSGATLNEIARILKTIGVERVINWVLLRTTRFI
;
A
#
# COMPACT_ATOMS: atom_id res chain seq x y z
N MET A 1 21.51 21.98 -5.45
CA MET A 1 20.05 21.84 -5.55
C MET A 1 19.46 21.27 -4.26
N GLN A 2 19.95 20.17 -3.73
CA GLN A 2 19.46 19.52 -2.51
C GLN A 2 19.49 20.41 -1.24
N PHE A 3 20.47 21.31 -1.12
CA PHE A 3 20.59 22.25 0.01
C PHE A 3 19.51 23.34 -0.02
N LEU A 4 19.17 23.86 -1.19
CA LEU A 4 18.09 24.85 -1.39
C LEU A 4 16.71 24.22 -1.16
N GLU A 5 16.49 22.99 -1.59
CA GLU A 5 15.24 22.25 -1.34
C GLU A 5 15.04 21.97 0.16
N ASN A 6 16.10 21.56 0.86
CA ASN A 6 16.07 21.36 2.31
C ASN A 6 15.85 22.70 3.06
N LEU A 7 16.42 23.80 2.58
CA LEU A 7 16.23 25.11 3.17
C LEU A 7 14.78 25.62 2.96
N ILE A 8 14.24 25.45 1.75
CA ILE A 8 12.85 25.82 1.43
C ILE A 8 11.87 24.96 2.23
N GLN A 9 12.11 23.66 2.36
CA GLN A 9 11.29 22.78 3.19
C GLN A 9 11.38 23.14 4.67
N SER A 10 12.57 23.49 5.18
CA SER A 10 12.73 23.92 6.56
C SER A 10 12.04 25.26 6.83
N ILE A 11 12.15 26.22 5.92
CA ILE A 11 11.50 27.53 6.04
C ILE A 11 9.97 27.40 5.92
N SER A 12 9.44 26.62 4.97
CA SER A 12 8.01 26.44 4.81
C SER A 12 7.36 25.69 5.98
N ALA A 13 8.06 24.73 6.58
CA ALA A 13 7.59 24.00 7.75
C ALA A 13 7.48 24.87 9.02
N HIS A 14 8.29 25.94 9.11
CA HIS A 14 8.30 26.84 10.28
C HIS A 14 7.44 28.10 10.12
N ILE A 15 7.10 28.48 8.88
CA ILE A 15 6.39 29.74 8.61
C ILE A 15 4.90 29.51 8.31
N LEU A 16 4.53 28.35 7.75
CA LEU A 16 3.14 28.03 7.45
C LEU A 16 2.66 26.89 8.34
N PRO A 17 1.70 27.13 9.23
CA PRO A 17 1.12 26.07 10.03
C PRO A 17 0.52 25.00 9.10
N THR A 18 0.96 23.77 9.27
CA THR A 18 0.38 22.63 8.58
C THR A 18 -0.83 22.13 9.36
N ALA A 19 -1.74 21.42 8.71
CA ALA A 19 -2.83 20.74 9.40
C ALA A 19 -2.52 19.25 9.48
N CYS A 20 -2.82 18.65 10.63
CA CYS A 20 -2.77 17.20 10.79
C CYS A 20 -3.67 16.53 9.75
N ILE A 21 -3.14 15.57 8.98
CA ILE A 21 -3.90 14.88 7.92
C ILE A 21 -5.10 14.08 8.45
N ALA A 22 -5.08 13.67 9.73
CA ALA A 22 -6.15 12.91 10.36
C ALA A 22 -7.20 13.82 11.04
N CYS A 23 -6.81 14.64 12.03
CA CYS A 23 -7.75 15.44 12.80
C CYS A 23 -7.92 16.89 12.30
N GLN A 24 -7.17 17.31 11.29
CA GLN A 24 -7.23 18.63 10.65
C GLN A 24 -6.82 19.81 11.57
N ARG A 25 -6.34 19.56 12.79
CA ARG A 25 -5.85 20.63 13.69
C ARG A 25 -4.55 21.22 13.14
N PHE A 26 -4.44 22.55 13.19
CA PHE A 26 -3.21 23.26 12.81
C PHE A 26 -2.07 22.93 13.78
N GLN A 27 -0.90 22.62 13.22
CA GLN A 27 0.32 22.28 13.93
C GLN A 27 1.52 22.20 12.96
N ASP A 28 2.72 21.96 13.48
CA ASP A 28 3.95 21.94 12.68
C ASP A 28 4.18 20.60 11.96
N GLU A 29 3.50 19.53 12.39
CA GLU A 29 3.71 18.19 11.88
C GLU A 29 2.56 17.72 10.95
N SER A 30 2.87 16.97 9.91
CA SER A 30 1.87 16.44 8.96
C SER A 30 0.86 15.48 9.58
N ILE A 31 1.20 14.83 10.71
CA ILE A 31 0.30 14.06 11.57
C ILE A 31 0.70 14.29 13.02
N CYS A 32 -0.27 14.65 13.90
CA CYS A 32 0.01 14.98 15.28
C CYS A 32 0.24 13.74 16.15
N THR A 33 0.95 13.91 17.26
CA THR A 33 1.26 12.84 18.22
C THR A 33 0.00 12.13 18.73
N SER A 34 -1.07 12.87 19.02
CA SER A 34 -2.34 12.29 19.46
C SER A 34 -2.94 11.34 18.40
N CYS A 35 -2.89 11.71 17.11
CA CYS A 35 -3.36 10.84 16.03
C CYS A 35 -2.43 9.66 15.78
N LEU A 36 -1.11 9.83 15.95
CA LEU A 36 -0.17 8.71 15.89
C LEU A 36 -0.43 7.71 17.02
N ASN A 37 -0.63 8.18 18.25
CA ASN A 37 -0.98 7.31 19.37
C ASN A 37 -2.33 6.60 19.16
N THR A 38 -3.33 7.29 18.59
CA THR A 38 -4.62 6.68 18.24
C THR A 38 -4.42 5.57 17.18
N LEU A 39 -3.59 5.84 16.17
CA LEU A 39 -3.28 4.87 15.13
C LEU A 39 -2.52 3.69 15.74
N GLU A 40 -1.53 3.93 16.60
CA GLU A 40 -0.76 2.89 17.27
C GLU A 40 -1.65 1.93 18.07
N ASN A 41 -2.64 2.46 18.79
CA ASN A 41 -3.58 1.66 19.57
C ASN A 41 -4.61 0.90 18.72
N ASN A 42 -4.84 1.27 17.46
CA ASN A 42 -5.89 0.72 16.60
C ASN A 42 -5.38 0.13 15.28
N SER A 43 -4.07 0.18 15.02
CA SER A 43 -3.50 -0.34 13.77
C SER A 43 -3.73 -1.84 13.63
N LEU A 44 -4.05 -2.27 12.41
CA LEU A 44 -4.20 -3.69 12.08
C LEU A 44 -2.90 -4.49 12.22
N ILE A 45 -1.76 -3.83 12.23
CA ILE A 45 -0.47 -4.48 12.46
C ILE A 45 -0.39 -5.07 13.88
N TYR A 46 -1.09 -4.47 14.86
CA TYR A 46 -1.12 -4.92 16.25
C TYR A 46 -2.23 -5.93 16.56
N TYR A 47 -3.21 -6.06 15.68
CA TYR A 47 -4.28 -7.04 15.85
C TYR A 47 -3.84 -8.41 15.35
N GLU A 48 -4.41 -9.46 15.93
CA GLU A 48 -4.30 -10.79 15.36
C GLU A 48 -5.06 -10.85 14.05
N CYS A 49 -4.31 -10.71 12.97
CA CYS A 49 -4.83 -10.72 11.61
C CYS A 49 -4.38 -11.96 10.85
N CYS A 50 -5.15 -12.32 9.84
CA CYS A 50 -4.75 -13.34 8.88
C CYS A 50 -3.43 -12.95 8.21
N TYR A 51 -2.41 -13.79 8.35
CA TYR A 51 -1.08 -13.49 7.80
C TYR A 51 -1.11 -13.28 6.28
N GLN A 52 -2.00 -13.97 5.57
CA GLN A 52 -2.12 -13.81 4.12
C GLN A 52 -2.88 -12.55 3.72
N CYS A 53 -4.12 -12.32 4.21
CA CYS A 53 -4.95 -11.23 3.67
C CYS A 53 -5.13 -10.02 4.59
N GLY A 54 -4.51 -10.02 5.78
CA GLY A 54 -4.53 -8.89 6.70
C GLY A 54 -5.88 -8.57 7.33
N ILE A 55 -6.87 -9.48 7.27
CA ILE A 55 -8.16 -9.29 7.92
C ILE A 55 -8.08 -9.72 9.40
N PRO A 56 -8.72 -9.02 10.35
CA PRO A 56 -8.81 -9.48 11.73
C PRO A 56 -9.40 -10.89 11.83
N LEU A 57 -8.78 -11.76 12.62
CA LEU A 57 -9.19 -13.15 12.79
C LEU A 57 -10.31 -13.27 13.83
N GLN A 58 -11.16 -14.25 13.63
CA GLN A 58 -12.09 -14.71 14.65
C GLN A 58 -11.37 -15.62 15.65
N VAL A 59 -11.93 -15.78 16.86
CA VAL A 59 -11.28 -16.56 17.94
C VAL A 59 -10.87 -17.96 17.49
N GLN A 60 -11.73 -18.64 16.72
CA GLN A 60 -11.47 -19.98 16.19
C GLN A 60 -10.37 -20.06 15.12
N GLU A 61 -10.01 -18.92 14.52
CA GLU A 61 -9.00 -18.83 13.45
C GLU A 61 -7.59 -18.49 14.00
N LEU A 62 -7.51 -18.01 15.26
CA LEU A 62 -6.28 -17.56 15.90
C LEU A 62 -5.17 -18.63 15.94
N PRO A 63 -5.45 -19.92 16.24
CA PRO A 63 -4.40 -20.94 16.30
C PRO A 63 -3.62 -21.11 14.99
N ASN A 64 -4.31 -20.93 13.86
CA ASN A 64 -3.71 -21.10 12.53
C ASN A 64 -3.22 -19.78 11.92
N LYS A 65 -3.52 -18.63 12.54
CA LYS A 65 -3.23 -17.28 12.02
C LYS A 65 -3.71 -17.06 10.57
N GLN A 66 -4.74 -17.80 10.15
CA GLN A 66 -5.27 -17.79 8.79
C GLN A 66 -6.80 -17.82 8.82
N CYS A 67 -7.45 -16.89 8.10
CA CYS A 67 -8.90 -16.84 8.03
C CYS A 67 -9.47 -17.98 7.17
N SER A 68 -10.74 -18.31 7.41
CA SER A 68 -11.45 -19.40 6.72
C SER A 68 -11.45 -19.23 5.20
N TYR A 69 -11.54 -17.99 4.69
CA TYR A 69 -11.48 -17.71 3.26
C TYR A 69 -10.10 -18.06 2.66
N CYS A 70 -9.00 -17.60 3.27
CA CYS A 70 -7.65 -17.91 2.78
C CYS A 70 -7.31 -19.39 2.91
N LYS A 71 -7.89 -20.09 3.90
CA LYS A 71 -7.74 -21.53 4.03
C LYS A 71 -8.41 -22.30 2.88
N GLN A 72 -9.55 -21.82 2.39
CA GLN A 72 -10.28 -22.45 1.27
C GLN A 72 -9.72 -22.02 -0.09
N CYS A 73 -9.36 -20.76 -0.25
CA CYS A 73 -8.91 -20.15 -1.49
C CYS A 73 -7.60 -19.42 -1.24
N SER A 74 -6.51 -20.18 -1.05
CA SER A 74 -5.18 -19.61 -0.77
C SER A 74 -4.75 -18.63 -1.85
N PRO A 75 -4.47 -17.37 -1.51
CA PRO A 75 -3.90 -16.41 -2.45
C PRO A 75 -2.45 -16.79 -2.80
N LEU A 76 -1.94 -16.24 -3.89
CA LEU A 76 -0.59 -16.50 -4.39
C LEU A 76 0.49 -15.62 -3.73
N PHE A 77 0.10 -14.57 -3.01
CA PHE A 77 1.01 -13.82 -2.16
C PHE A 77 1.19 -14.50 -0.81
N ASP A 78 2.35 -14.31 -0.21
CA ASP A 78 2.74 -15.02 0.99
C ASP A 78 2.23 -14.35 2.26
N GLU A 79 2.32 -13.01 2.34
CA GLU A 79 1.96 -12.24 3.53
C GLU A 79 1.34 -10.88 3.20
N THR A 80 0.57 -10.34 4.14
CA THR A 80 -0.01 -8.99 4.01
C THR A 80 0.03 -8.25 5.35
N TYR A 81 0.61 -7.06 5.34
CA TYR A 81 0.61 -6.11 6.44
C TYR A 81 -0.25 -4.91 6.08
N CYS A 82 -1.24 -4.61 6.91
CA CYS A 82 -2.15 -3.48 6.71
C CYS A 82 -1.97 -2.47 7.83
N LEU A 83 -1.78 -1.19 7.48
CA LEU A 83 -1.57 -0.16 8.48
C LEU A 83 -2.83 0.10 9.31
N ASP A 84 -3.97 0.32 8.64
CA ASP A 84 -5.21 0.69 9.33
C ASP A 84 -6.42 0.10 8.61
N ARG A 85 -7.58 0.15 9.28
CA ARG A 85 -8.86 -0.17 8.64
C ARG A 85 -9.24 0.94 7.66
N TYR A 86 -10.00 0.56 6.63
CA TYR A 86 -10.50 1.53 5.66
C TYR A 86 -11.41 2.59 6.29
N ASP A 87 -12.14 2.26 7.35
CA ASP A 87 -12.98 3.17 8.15
C ASP A 87 -12.23 3.81 9.34
N GLY A 88 -10.91 3.70 9.36
CA GLY A 88 -10.04 4.29 10.37
C GLY A 88 -9.72 5.77 10.13
N ILE A 89 -8.86 6.33 10.98
CA ILE A 89 -8.55 7.76 10.99
C ILE A 89 -7.84 8.28 9.73
N LEU A 90 -7.24 7.39 8.94
CA LEU A 90 -6.51 7.75 7.71
C LEU A 90 -7.40 7.77 6.46
N GLN A 91 -8.66 7.30 6.53
CA GLN A 91 -9.59 7.25 5.40
C GLN A 91 -9.76 8.61 4.72
N THR A 92 -10.08 9.63 5.51
CA THR A 92 -10.30 10.99 4.99
C THR A 92 -9.06 11.55 4.34
N ALA A 93 -7.88 11.33 4.93
CA ALA A 93 -6.60 11.77 4.38
C ALA A 93 -6.33 11.13 3.01
N LEU A 94 -6.53 9.81 2.89
CA LEU A 94 -6.36 9.11 1.63
C LEU A 94 -7.37 9.57 0.58
N HIS A 95 -8.63 9.81 0.97
CA HIS A 95 -9.66 10.34 0.08
C HIS A 95 -9.29 11.73 -0.46
N GLN A 96 -8.84 12.64 0.42
CA GLN A 96 -8.41 13.98 0.00
C GLN A 96 -7.17 13.93 -0.90
N LEU A 97 -6.23 13.03 -0.63
CA LEU A 97 -5.09 12.80 -1.52
C LEU A 97 -5.57 12.35 -2.91
N LYS A 98 -6.48 11.37 -2.99
CA LYS A 98 -6.94 10.77 -4.26
C LYS A 98 -7.80 11.71 -5.11
N TYR A 99 -8.72 12.43 -4.48
CA TYR A 99 -9.79 13.15 -5.18
C TYR A 99 -9.66 14.68 -5.13
N GLN A 100 -9.03 15.21 -4.08
CA GLN A 100 -8.76 16.64 -3.97
C GLN A 100 -7.31 17.00 -4.33
N LYS A 101 -6.51 16.01 -4.76
CA LYS A 101 -5.11 16.17 -5.19
C LYS A 101 -4.22 16.83 -4.12
N ARG A 102 -4.53 16.66 -2.84
CA ARG A 102 -3.73 17.20 -1.74
C ARG A 102 -2.44 16.40 -1.55
N ILE A 103 -1.49 16.58 -2.48
CA ILE A 103 -0.23 15.81 -2.52
C ILE A 103 0.59 15.93 -1.24
N ALA A 104 0.47 17.04 -0.50
CA ALA A 104 1.13 17.23 0.80
C ALA A 104 0.77 16.13 1.83
N PHE A 105 -0.42 15.51 1.70
CA PHE A 105 -0.87 14.45 2.61
C PHE A 105 -0.04 13.16 2.50
N VAL A 106 0.68 12.98 1.41
CA VAL A 106 1.61 11.85 1.23
C VAL A 106 2.64 11.79 2.36
N HIS A 107 3.16 12.95 2.80
CA HIS A 107 4.14 13.01 3.90
C HIS A 107 3.57 12.47 5.22
N GLY A 108 2.34 12.87 5.56
CA GLY A 108 1.68 12.38 6.77
C GLY A 108 1.33 10.90 6.72
N LEU A 109 0.88 10.40 5.56
CA LEU A 109 0.59 8.98 5.36
C LEU A 109 1.86 8.11 5.45
N ALA A 110 2.95 8.56 4.82
CA ALA A 110 4.23 7.88 4.93
C ALA A 110 4.83 7.95 6.35
N LYS A 111 4.65 9.10 7.05
CA LYS A 111 5.06 9.24 8.45
C LYS A 111 4.28 8.29 9.37
N ALA A 112 2.95 8.15 9.15
CA ALA A 112 2.13 7.19 9.88
C ALA A 112 2.63 5.76 9.68
N TRP A 113 2.91 5.35 8.43
CA TRP A 113 3.48 4.04 8.14
C TRP A 113 4.82 3.83 8.84
N ASN A 114 5.76 4.77 8.67
CA ASN A 114 7.09 4.67 9.27
C ASN A 114 7.07 4.62 10.80
N HIS A 115 6.12 5.32 11.43
CA HIS A 115 5.94 5.32 12.88
C HIS A 115 5.53 3.93 13.37
N ILE A 116 4.50 3.33 12.77
CA ILE A 116 3.98 2.02 13.16
C ILE A 116 4.98 0.91 12.81
N GLN A 117 5.63 0.96 11.64
CA GLN A 117 6.64 -0.02 11.24
C GLN A 117 7.85 -0.01 12.18
N SER A 118 8.31 1.15 12.66
CA SER A 118 9.45 1.24 13.57
C SER A 118 9.17 0.69 14.97
N ALA A 119 7.91 0.72 15.39
CA ALA A 119 7.47 0.15 16.67
C ALA A 119 7.28 -1.38 16.59
N GLN A 120 7.10 -1.91 15.39
CA GLN A 120 6.99 -3.32 15.11
C GLN A 120 8.11 -3.74 14.17
N LEU A 121 8.80 -4.81 14.49
CA LEU A 121 9.77 -5.48 13.63
C LEU A 121 9.04 -6.17 12.45
N VAL A 122 8.26 -5.41 11.68
CA VAL A 122 7.81 -5.87 10.36
C VAL A 122 9.07 -6.05 9.54
N SER A 123 9.38 -7.29 9.20
CA SER A 123 10.57 -7.63 8.43
C SER A 123 10.55 -6.83 7.13
N ASP A 124 11.44 -5.86 7.04
CA ASP A 124 11.71 -5.07 5.84
C ASP A 124 12.76 -5.75 4.95
N ASP A 125 13.00 -7.05 5.20
CA ASP A 125 14.01 -7.86 4.52
C ASP A 125 13.52 -8.28 3.13
N ALA A 126 13.27 -7.27 2.29
CA ALA A 126 12.88 -7.44 0.90
C ALA A 126 13.88 -6.78 -0.04
N ASP A 127 14.10 -7.41 -1.18
CA ASP A 127 14.99 -6.88 -2.22
C ASP A 127 14.36 -5.70 -2.98
N TYR A 128 13.04 -5.74 -3.15
CA TYR A 128 12.29 -4.72 -3.91
C TYR A 128 11.02 -4.28 -3.20
N ILE A 129 10.65 -2.99 -3.41
CA ILE A 129 9.30 -2.50 -3.17
C ILE A 129 8.75 -1.89 -4.47
N LEU A 130 7.60 -2.42 -4.89
CA LEU A 130 6.92 -2.05 -6.14
C LEU A 130 5.53 -1.49 -5.81
N PRO A 131 5.20 -0.25 -6.20
CA PRO A 131 3.85 0.28 -6.03
C PRO A 131 2.89 -0.33 -7.04
N VAL A 132 1.65 -0.55 -6.65
CA VAL A 132 0.59 -0.92 -7.60
C VAL A 132 0.39 0.22 -8.61
N PRO A 133 0.51 -0.02 -9.93
CA PRO A 133 0.35 1.01 -10.93
C PRO A 133 -1.11 1.37 -11.15
N LEU A 134 -1.38 2.67 -11.33
CA LEU A 134 -2.69 3.17 -11.72
C LEU A 134 -3.01 2.86 -13.19
N SER A 135 -4.30 2.87 -13.53
CA SER A 135 -4.67 2.96 -14.94
C SER A 135 -4.26 4.33 -15.52
N PRO A 136 -3.96 4.41 -16.83
CA PRO A 136 -3.57 5.66 -17.45
C PRO A 136 -4.58 6.77 -17.26
N GLU A 137 -5.88 6.46 -17.34
CA GLU A 137 -6.95 7.43 -17.16
C GLU A 137 -6.93 8.03 -15.73
N LYS A 138 -6.70 7.15 -14.72
CA LYS A 138 -6.56 7.60 -13.33
C LYS A 138 -5.27 8.39 -13.14
N LEU A 139 -4.18 8.00 -13.80
CA LEU A 139 -2.92 8.73 -13.71
C LEU A 139 -3.04 10.12 -14.36
N LEU A 140 -3.67 10.22 -15.54
CA LEU A 140 -3.94 11.50 -16.20
C LEU A 140 -4.84 12.40 -15.37
N THR A 141 -5.93 11.86 -14.82
CA THR A 141 -6.88 12.62 -14.00
C THR A 141 -6.27 13.08 -12.68
N ARG A 142 -5.50 12.23 -12.02
CA ARG A 142 -4.93 12.47 -10.69
C ARG A 142 -3.61 13.23 -10.75
N GLY A 143 -2.80 12.98 -11.79
CA GLY A 143 -1.48 13.57 -12.00
C GLY A 143 -0.32 12.83 -11.31
N PHE A 144 -0.61 11.86 -10.43
CA PHE A 144 0.38 11.08 -9.70
C PHE A 144 -0.17 9.70 -9.30
N ASN A 145 0.74 8.76 -8.99
CA ASN A 145 0.40 7.47 -8.40
C ASN A 145 0.58 7.57 -6.87
N GLN A 146 -0.52 7.53 -6.10
CA GLN A 146 -0.50 7.65 -4.65
C GLN A 146 0.31 6.53 -3.98
N SER A 147 0.20 5.30 -4.48
CA SER A 147 0.96 4.15 -3.96
C SER A 147 2.47 4.38 -4.11
N TRP A 148 2.91 4.94 -5.25
CA TRP A 148 4.32 5.33 -5.44
C TRP A 148 4.73 6.48 -4.53
N GLU A 149 3.92 7.54 -4.48
CA GLU A 149 4.26 8.71 -3.70
C GLU A 149 4.43 8.40 -2.20
N ILE A 150 3.65 7.44 -1.68
CA ILE A 150 3.79 6.96 -0.30
C ILE A 150 4.99 6.00 -0.20
N ALA A 151 5.07 4.96 -1.04
CA ALA A 151 6.09 3.92 -0.96
C ALA A 151 7.52 4.47 -1.03
N ARG A 152 7.78 5.47 -1.90
CA ARG A 152 9.12 6.08 -2.03
C ARG A 152 9.58 6.80 -0.76
N ARG A 153 8.66 7.18 0.15
CA ARG A 153 8.92 7.85 1.44
C ARG A 153 8.92 6.92 2.64
N ILE A 154 8.55 5.66 2.46
CA ILE A 154 8.65 4.65 3.52
C ILE A 154 10.13 4.35 3.76
N ARG A 155 10.51 4.26 5.03
CA ARG A 155 11.87 3.87 5.43
C ARG A 155 12.03 2.36 5.27
N LEU A 156 13.08 1.96 4.59
CA LEU A 156 13.43 0.57 4.32
C LEU A 156 14.92 0.39 4.50
N ASN A 157 15.38 -0.85 4.55
CA ASN A 157 16.79 -1.19 4.48
C ASN A 157 17.46 -0.57 3.26
N MET A 158 18.73 -0.21 3.39
CA MET A 158 19.51 0.42 2.29
C MET A 158 19.62 -0.48 1.05
N HIS A 159 19.42 -1.79 1.21
CA HIS A 159 19.49 -2.76 0.10
C HIS A 159 18.18 -2.90 -0.68
N THR A 160 17.05 -2.42 -0.13
CA THR A 160 15.75 -2.53 -0.79
C THR A 160 15.64 -1.55 -1.96
N HIS A 161 15.48 -2.06 -3.17
CA HIS A 161 15.31 -1.24 -4.36
C HIS A 161 13.85 -0.78 -4.53
N LYS A 162 13.63 0.53 -4.57
CA LYS A 162 12.30 1.13 -4.78
C LYS A 162 12.13 1.50 -6.25
N SER A 163 11.13 0.95 -6.93
CA SER A 163 10.93 1.26 -8.35
C SER A 163 9.45 1.31 -8.76
N PRO A 164 9.00 2.40 -9.41
CA PRO A 164 7.67 2.47 -10.01
C PRO A 164 7.65 1.95 -11.46
N PHE A 165 8.80 1.48 -11.99
CA PHE A 165 8.96 1.16 -13.41
C PHE A 165 8.97 -0.33 -13.71
N ILE A 166 9.15 -1.17 -12.69
CA ILE A 166 9.25 -2.64 -12.83
C ILE A 166 7.88 -3.26 -13.09
N LEU A 167 6.91 -2.96 -12.22
CA LEU A 167 5.52 -3.41 -12.35
C LEU A 167 4.73 -2.38 -13.14
N LYS A 168 4.14 -2.81 -14.23
CA LYS A 168 3.37 -1.98 -15.17
C LYS A 168 1.95 -2.48 -15.34
N ARG A 169 1.08 -1.61 -15.84
CA ARG A 169 -0.31 -1.91 -16.14
C ARG A 169 -0.58 -1.69 -17.62
N HIS A 170 -1.26 -2.66 -18.26
CA HIS A 170 -1.71 -2.53 -19.65
C HIS A 170 -2.75 -1.43 -19.83
N HIS A 171 -2.69 -0.77 -20.96
CA HIS A 171 -3.74 0.12 -21.45
C HIS A 171 -4.88 -0.75 -22.02
N HIS A 172 -5.94 -0.99 -21.26
CA HIS A 172 -7.16 -1.57 -21.82
C HIS A 172 -8.14 -0.45 -22.13
N SER A 173 -8.36 -0.18 -23.42
CA SER A 173 -9.31 0.81 -23.91
C SER A 173 -10.78 0.39 -23.83
N ASN A 174 -11.09 -0.83 -23.39
CA ASN A 174 -12.45 -1.35 -23.34
C ASN A 174 -12.86 -1.75 -21.91
N HIS A 175 -13.41 -0.80 -21.17
CA HIS A 175 -14.32 -1.08 -20.08
C HIS A 175 -15.70 -1.44 -20.66
N GLN A 176 -15.90 -2.67 -21.10
CA GLN A 176 -17.24 -3.21 -21.09
C GLN A 176 -17.60 -3.49 -19.64
N ALA A 177 -18.39 -2.59 -19.06
CA ALA A 177 -18.97 -2.70 -17.74
C ALA A 177 -20.03 -3.83 -17.74
N GLY A 178 -19.57 -5.07 -17.68
CA GLY A 178 -20.40 -6.25 -17.40
C GLY A 178 -20.39 -6.52 -15.90
N SER A 179 -21.54 -6.56 -15.29
CA SER A 179 -21.77 -6.48 -13.85
C SER A 179 -21.61 -7.79 -13.06
N ASN A 180 -20.95 -8.83 -13.56
CA ASN A 180 -20.81 -10.09 -12.84
C ASN A 180 -19.42 -10.27 -12.22
N MET A 181 -19.38 -10.87 -11.00
CA MET A 181 -18.17 -11.11 -10.21
C MET A 181 -17.12 -11.93 -11.00
N VAL A 182 -17.56 -12.88 -11.82
CA VAL A 182 -16.71 -13.69 -12.71
C VAL A 182 -16.06 -12.84 -13.79
N THR A 183 -16.78 -11.89 -14.39
CA THR A 183 -16.24 -10.95 -15.39
C THR A 183 -15.24 -9.98 -14.79
N ARG A 184 -15.36 -9.60 -13.51
CA ARG A 184 -14.35 -8.79 -12.81
C ARG A 184 -13.06 -9.56 -12.57
N GLN A 185 -13.12 -10.85 -12.21
CA GLN A 185 -11.92 -11.69 -12.04
C GLN A 185 -11.19 -11.92 -13.36
N VAL A 186 -11.92 -12.13 -14.46
CA VAL A 186 -11.34 -12.27 -15.80
C VAL A 186 -10.75 -10.94 -16.28
N ALA A 187 -11.40 -9.80 -16.00
CA ALA A 187 -10.92 -8.47 -16.38
C ALA A 187 -9.65 -8.03 -15.62
N ILE A 188 -9.35 -8.65 -14.47
CA ILE A 188 -8.11 -8.39 -13.70
C ILE A 188 -6.95 -9.22 -14.25
N ARG A 189 -7.24 -10.39 -14.84
CA ARG A 189 -6.22 -11.20 -15.50
C ARG A 189 -5.62 -10.41 -16.66
N GLU A 190 -4.29 -10.48 -16.78
CA GLU A 190 -3.52 -9.77 -17.83
C GLU A 190 -3.53 -8.23 -17.72
N MET A 191 -4.06 -7.68 -16.61
CA MET A 191 -4.07 -6.23 -16.41
C MET A 191 -2.66 -5.68 -16.10
N PHE A 192 -1.78 -6.51 -15.56
CA PHE A 192 -0.44 -6.14 -15.13
C PHE A 192 0.62 -6.96 -15.84
N TYR A 193 1.83 -6.42 -15.91
CA TYR A 193 3.01 -7.13 -16.41
C TYR A 193 4.28 -6.60 -15.75
N ILE A 194 5.31 -7.42 -15.74
CA ILE A 194 6.66 -7.01 -15.35
C ILE A 194 7.41 -6.63 -16.61
N ASP A 195 8.11 -5.50 -16.56
CA ASP A 195 9.00 -5.13 -17.66
C ASP A 195 10.09 -6.19 -17.83
N ALA A 196 10.17 -6.77 -19.01
CA ALA A 196 10.97 -7.98 -19.30
C ALA A 196 12.46 -7.84 -18.94
N GLN A 197 13.00 -6.62 -18.95
CA GLN A 197 14.39 -6.35 -18.57
C GLN A 197 14.69 -6.69 -17.10
N TYR A 198 13.67 -6.74 -16.24
CA TYR A 198 13.81 -7.04 -14.80
C TYR A 198 13.54 -8.50 -14.44
N ASN A 199 13.08 -9.34 -15.38
CA ASN A 199 12.70 -10.73 -15.07
C ASN A 199 13.84 -11.49 -14.37
N LYS A 200 15.06 -11.39 -14.88
CA LYS A 200 16.22 -12.09 -14.28
C LYS A 200 16.59 -11.56 -12.91
N SER A 201 16.50 -10.23 -12.69
CA SER A 201 16.87 -9.60 -11.41
C SER A 201 15.86 -9.85 -10.29
N LEU A 202 14.65 -10.28 -10.63
CA LEU A 202 13.59 -10.60 -9.68
C LEU A 202 13.55 -12.09 -9.29
N GLN A 203 14.22 -12.97 -10.04
CA GLN A 203 14.25 -14.41 -9.72
C GLN A 203 14.91 -14.67 -8.37
N GLY A 204 14.27 -15.50 -7.54
CA GLY A 204 14.71 -15.83 -6.18
C GLY A 204 14.66 -14.66 -5.19
N LYS A 205 13.99 -13.56 -5.55
CA LYS A 205 13.92 -12.34 -4.75
C LYS A 205 12.66 -12.25 -3.90
N SER A 206 12.76 -11.48 -2.81
CA SER A 206 11.64 -11.09 -1.97
C SER A 206 11.13 -9.71 -2.41
N VAL A 207 9.85 -9.60 -2.72
CA VAL A 207 9.24 -8.39 -3.29
C VAL A 207 8.07 -7.92 -2.44
N ILE A 208 8.12 -6.67 -2.00
CA ILE A 208 6.98 -5.98 -1.39
C ILE A 208 6.15 -5.32 -2.49
N ILE A 209 4.85 -5.57 -2.50
CA ILE A 209 3.87 -4.82 -3.29
C ILE A 209 3.17 -3.82 -2.38
N PHE A 210 3.29 -2.53 -2.70
CA PHE A 210 2.64 -1.46 -1.94
C PHE A 210 1.35 -1.01 -2.62
N ASP A 211 0.24 -1.09 -1.88
CA ASP A 211 -1.06 -0.56 -2.33
C ASP A 211 -1.69 0.36 -1.27
N ASP A 212 -2.55 1.27 -1.70
CA ASP A 212 -3.22 2.18 -0.80
C ASP A 212 -4.49 1.60 -0.17
N VAL A 213 -5.21 0.72 -0.87
CA VAL A 213 -6.43 0.08 -0.35
C VAL A 213 -6.57 -1.35 -0.86
N MET A 214 -6.66 -2.28 0.07
CA MET A 214 -7.02 -3.67 -0.25
C MET A 214 -8.48 -3.95 0.13
N THR A 215 -9.27 -4.31 -0.86
CA THR A 215 -10.66 -4.80 -0.68
C THR A 215 -10.72 -6.33 -0.68
N SER A 216 -10.91 -6.96 -1.81
CA SER A 216 -10.89 -8.43 -1.94
C SER A 216 -9.48 -9.03 -2.05
N GLY A 217 -8.46 -8.20 -2.34
CA GLY A 217 -7.11 -8.66 -2.63
C GLY A 217 -6.90 -9.18 -4.07
N ALA A 218 -7.90 -9.14 -4.93
CA ALA A 218 -7.82 -9.67 -6.28
C ALA A 218 -6.69 -9.03 -7.13
N THR A 219 -6.49 -7.70 -7.00
CA THR A 219 -5.39 -6.98 -7.65
C THR A 219 -4.03 -7.50 -7.19
N LEU A 220 -3.83 -7.62 -5.88
CA LEU A 220 -2.57 -8.08 -5.30
C LEU A 220 -2.31 -9.55 -5.63
N ASN A 221 -3.37 -10.37 -5.68
CA ASN A 221 -3.26 -11.78 -6.08
C ASN A 221 -2.85 -11.95 -7.54
N GLU A 222 -3.37 -11.13 -8.46
CA GLU A 222 -2.95 -11.16 -9.87
C GLU A 222 -1.50 -10.69 -10.02
N ILE A 223 -1.08 -9.65 -9.31
CA ILE A 223 0.32 -9.21 -9.31
C ILE A 223 1.23 -10.30 -8.75
N ALA A 224 0.82 -10.96 -7.66
CA ALA A 224 1.57 -12.08 -7.09
C ALA A 224 1.69 -13.24 -8.08
N ARG A 225 0.61 -13.57 -8.82
CA ARG A 225 0.63 -14.59 -9.86
C ARG A 225 1.73 -14.32 -10.90
N ILE A 226 1.80 -13.09 -11.38
CA ILE A 226 2.79 -12.68 -12.40
C ILE A 226 4.21 -12.77 -11.82
N LEU A 227 4.42 -12.27 -10.59
CA LEU A 227 5.72 -12.31 -9.92
C LEU A 227 6.18 -13.74 -9.66
N LYS A 228 5.29 -14.63 -9.20
CA LYS A 228 5.60 -16.05 -8.97
C LYS A 228 5.91 -16.76 -10.30
N THR A 229 5.23 -16.40 -11.39
CA THR A 229 5.51 -16.99 -12.73
C THR A 229 6.92 -16.69 -13.23
N ILE A 230 7.49 -15.54 -12.89
CA ILE A 230 8.88 -15.20 -13.26
C ILE A 230 9.91 -15.66 -12.22
N GLY A 231 9.50 -16.40 -11.18
CA GLY A 231 10.40 -17.00 -10.20
C GLY A 231 10.70 -16.14 -8.98
N VAL A 232 9.85 -15.15 -8.63
CA VAL A 232 9.95 -14.43 -7.35
C VAL A 232 9.66 -15.39 -6.21
N GLU A 233 10.56 -15.45 -5.21
CA GLU A 233 10.48 -16.38 -4.10
C GLU A 233 9.39 -15.98 -3.11
N ARG A 234 9.34 -14.71 -2.70
CA ARG A 234 8.39 -14.21 -1.69
C ARG A 234 7.72 -12.93 -2.15
N VAL A 235 6.38 -12.89 -2.04
CA VAL A 235 5.56 -11.72 -2.35
C VAL A 235 4.83 -11.26 -1.10
N ILE A 236 5.17 -10.07 -0.63
CA ILE A 236 4.63 -9.47 0.59
C ILE A 236 3.79 -8.26 0.18
N ASN A 237 2.58 -8.15 0.70
CA ASN A 237 1.77 -6.96 0.48
C ASN A 237 1.89 -5.99 1.65
N TRP A 238 2.16 -4.73 1.36
CA TRP A 238 2.05 -3.62 2.29
C TRP A 238 0.90 -2.73 1.86
N VAL A 239 -0.09 -2.61 2.72
CA VAL A 239 -1.36 -1.94 2.40
C VAL A 239 -1.63 -0.84 3.41
N LEU A 240 -1.91 0.37 2.92
CA LEU A 240 -2.22 1.47 3.81
C LEU A 240 -3.55 1.25 4.54
N LEU A 241 -4.62 0.90 3.80
CA LEU A 241 -5.95 0.70 4.38
C LEU A 241 -6.59 -0.62 3.91
N ARG A 242 -7.19 -1.35 4.86
CA ARG A 242 -7.85 -2.63 4.63
C ARG A 242 -9.36 -2.54 4.89
N THR A 243 -10.18 -2.92 3.94
CA THR A 243 -11.60 -3.10 4.22
C THR A 243 -11.80 -4.40 5.00
N THR A 244 -12.41 -4.30 6.16
CA THR A 244 -12.61 -5.44 7.08
C THR A 244 -14.00 -6.04 6.99
N ARG A 245 -14.92 -5.42 6.21
CA ARG A 245 -16.24 -5.98 5.92
C ARG A 245 -16.13 -6.82 4.64
N PHE A 246 -16.55 -8.08 4.72
CA PHE A 246 -16.86 -8.86 3.52
C PHE A 246 -18.13 -8.25 2.91
N ILE A 247 -18.04 -7.77 1.67
CA ILE A 247 -19.18 -7.34 0.87
C ILE A 247 -19.68 -8.56 0.10
#